data_987843f49d2d25cfb5896b968fa02888
#
_entry.id   987843f49d2d25cfb5896b968fa02888
#
_cell.length_a   1.000
_cell.length_b   1.000
_cell.length_c   1.000
_cell.angle_alpha   90.00
_cell.angle_beta   90.00
_cell.angle_gamma   90.00
#
_symmetry.space_group_name_H-M   'P 1'
#
loop_
_entity.id
_entity.type
_entity.pdbx_description
1 polymer ?
#
loop_
_entity_poly.entity_id
_entity_poly.type
_entity_poly.pdbx_seq_one_letter_code
_entity_poly.pdbx_strand_id
1 'polypeptide(L)'
;MKKLFFAIAFGFFFCGAFCFAEERAVKISVGDVELEGVIFDTALAEEIAAKFPLSVSMVGFGGREYYGAIPFTPKNADGGQLRFDDGDITYCATNNTLAIFYAQTDRPNLTMRVIPIGRVTSDLAAFKKFGAREKITFSFEK
;
A
#
# COMPACT_ATOMS: atom_id res chain seq x y z
N MET A 1 62.75 6.38 -2.09
CA MET A 1 62.11 6.36 -2.03
C MET A 1 61.02 6.11 -2.43
N LYS A 2 60.27 5.73 -2.20
CA LYS A 2 59.28 5.34 -2.55
C LYS A 2 58.13 5.76 -2.43
N LYS A 3 57.41 5.73 -2.85
CA LYS A 3 56.33 6.06 -2.86
C LYS A 3 55.33 5.44 -2.90
N LEU A 4 54.63 5.38 -2.45
CA LEU A 4 53.71 4.80 -2.34
C LEU A 4 52.59 5.20 -2.77
N PHE A 5 51.80 4.66 -3.14
CA PHE A 5 50.77 4.86 -3.61
C PHE A 5 49.77 4.41 -3.25
N PHE A 6 48.91 4.52 -3.13
CA PHE A 6 47.95 4.37 -2.84
C PHE A 6 47.00 4.54 -3.58
N ALA A 7 46.67 3.93 -4.12
CA ALA A 7 45.70 3.74 -4.82
C ALA A 7 44.61 3.67 -4.12
N ILE A 8 43.95 4.31 -3.94
CA ILE A 8 42.87 4.32 -3.33
C ILE A 8 41.90 3.91 -4.07
N ALA A 9 41.65 2.97 -3.94
CA ALA A 9 40.70 2.48 -4.56
C ALA A 9 39.47 2.86 -4.23
N PHE A 10 38.80 3.17 -4.52
CA PHE A 10 37.83 3.61 -4.40
C PHE A 10 36.82 3.13 -4.55
N GLY A 11 36.44 2.89 -4.03
CA GLY A 11 35.38 2.49 -3.81
C GLY A 11 34.32 2.81 -4.52
N PHE A 12 33.88 2.11 -5.31
CA PHE A 12 32.97 2.37 -5.95
C PHE A 12 31.86 2.10 -5.40
N PHE A 13 31.22 2.70 -4.88
CA PHE A 13 30.10 2.64 -4.39
C PHE A 13 29.13 2.67 -5.31
N PHE A 14 28.85 1.64 -5.81
CA PHE A 14 27.94 1.58 -6.66
C PHE A 14 26.77 1.59 -6.12
N CYS A 15 26.32 2.38 -5.62
CA CYS A 15 25.21 2.32 -5.01
C CYS A 15 24.17 2.53 -5.83
N GLY A 16 23.96 2.39 -6.46
CA GLY A 16 22.97 2.69 -6.97
C GLY A 16 22.17 2.34 -7.73
N ALA A 17 22.49 1.45 -8.15
CA ALA A 17 21.73 1.13 -9.02
C ALA A 17 20.65 0.43 -8.69
N PHE A 18 20.30 0.20 -7.61
CA PHE A 18 19.21 -0.45 -7.40
C PHE A 18 18.15 0.41 -7.33
N CYS A 19 17.38 0.45 -8.19
CA CYS A 19 16.24 1.12 -8.14
C CYS A 19 15.32 0.42 -7.36
N PHE A 20 15.24 0.54 -6.18
CA PHE A 20 14.17 0.09 -5.51
C PHE A 20 13.08 1.04 -5.78
N ALA A 21 11.96 0.56 -6.07
CA ALA A 21 10.81 1.38 -6.21
C ALA A 21 10.68 2.18 -4.97
N GLU A 22 10.53 3.45 -5.07
CA GLU A 22 10.47 4.22 -3.94
C GLU A 22 9.13 4.16 -3.35
N GLU A 23 9.01 3.66 -2.21
CA GLU A 23 7.77 3.67 -1.46
C GLU A 23 7.61 5.03 -0.81
N ARG A 24 6.41 5.56 -0.87
CA ARG A 24 6.13 6.86 -0.25
C ARG A 24 5.28 6.65 0.99
N ALA A 25 5.62 7.31 2.07
CA ALA A 25 4.87 7.21 3.31
C ALA A 25 3.48 7.78 3.16
N VAL A 26 2.49 7.07 3.64
CA VAL A 26 1.09 7.50 3.57
C VAL A 26 0.49 7.43 4.96
N LYS A 27 -0.41 8.35 5.24
CA LYS A 27 -1.17 8.37 6.48
C LYS A 27 -2.55 7.80 6.18
N ILE A 28 -3.01 6.94 7.03
CA ILE A 28 -4.32 6.30 6.91
C ILE A 28 -5.11 6.68 8.15
N SER A 29 -6.13 7.49 7.98
CA SER A 29 -6.91 8.03 9.10
C SER A 29 -8.26 7.35 9.17
N VAL A 30 -8.61 6.85 10.33
CA VAL A 30 -9.88 6.20 10.58
C VAL A 30 -10.43 6.81 11.87
N GLY A 31 -11.35 7.78 11.75
CA GLY A 31 -11.82 8.53 12.91
C GLY A 31 -10.64 9.25 13.56
N ASP A 32 -10.44 9.03 14.84
CA ASP A 32 -9.34 9.66 15.55
C ASP A 32 -8.06 8.85 15.51
N VAL A 33 -8.06 7.74 14.84
CA VAL A 33 -6.88 6.87 14.79
C VAL A 33 -6.10 7.16 13.52
N GLU A 34 -4.79 7.34 13.66
CA GLU A 34 -3.93 7.53 12.51
C GLU A 34 -2.98 6.36 12.41
N LEU A 35 -2.97 5.74 11.27
CA LEU A 35 -2.07 4.64 10.99
C LEU A 35 -1.12 5.06 9.88
N GLU A 36 -0.06 4.32 9.73
CA GLU A 36 0.95 4.61 8.73
C GLU A 36 1.05 3.47 7.74
N GLY A 37 1.43 3.81 6.56
CA GLY A 37 1.67 2.83 5.51
C GLY A 37 2.59 3.39 4.46
N VAL A 38 2.72 2.65 3.39
CA VAL A 38 3.49 3.07 2.23
C VAL A 38 2.69 2.82 0.97
N ILE A 39 2.90 3.66 -0.03
CA ILE A 39 2.32 3.49 -1.36
C ILE A 39 3.48 3.10 -2.27
N PHE A 40 3.27 2.09 -3.08
CA PHE A 40 4.31 1.58 -3.97
C PHE A 40 4.51 2.50 -5.17
N ASP A 41 5.65 2.36 -5.83
CA ASP A 41 5.98 3.17 -6.98
C ASP A 41 5.59 2.37 -8.24
N THR A 42 4.33 2.13 -8.43
CA THR A 42 3.81 1.49 -9.64
C THR A 42 2.87 2.45 -10.32
N ALA A 43 2.61 2.24 -11.59
CA ALA A 43 1.74 3.15 -12.34
C ALA A 43 0.36 3.25 -11.72
N LEU A 44 -0.20 2.12 -11.30
CA LEU A 44 -1.52 2.12 -10.69
C LEU A 44 -1.50 2.83 -9.34
N ALA A 45 -0.52 2.54 -8.52
CA ALA A 45 -0.42 3.15 -7.20
C ALA A 45 -0.26 4.66 -7.32
N GLU A 46 0.55 5.12 -8.27
CA GLU A 46 0.74 6.55 -8.49
C GLU A 46 -0.55 7.21 -8.98
N GLU A 47 -1.29 6.51 -9.83
CA GLU A 47 -2.52 7.06 -10.36
C GLU A 47 -3.55 7.25 -9.25
N ILE A 48 -3.66 6.30 -8.35
CA ILE A 48 -4.59 6.41 -7.23
C ILE A 48 -4.09 7.45 -6.23
N ALA A 49 -2.80 7.46 -5.96
CA ALA A 49 -2.22 8.40 -5.00
C ALA A 49 -2.32 9.84 -5.48
N ALA A 50 -2.41 10.06 -6.78
CA ALA A 50 -2.61 11.41 -7.31
C ALA A 50 -3.94 12.01 -6.86
N LYS A 51 -4.86 11.18 -6.39
CA LYS A 51 -6.15 11.66 -5.90
C LYS A 51 -6.16 11.89 -4.40
N PHE A 52 -5.03 11.73 -3.72
CA PHE A 52 -4.99 11.94 -2.28
C PHE A 52 -5.03 13.44 -1.96
N PRO A 53 -5.67 13.84 -0.88
CA PRO A 53 -6.31 12.98 0.10
C PRO A 53 -7.58 12.37 -0.46
N LEU A 54 -7.77 11.11 -0.20
CA LEU A 54 -8.88 10.37 -0.72
C LEU A 54 -9.59 9.68 0.44
N SER A 55 -10.86 9.95 0.60
CA SER A 55 -11.65 9.30 1.65
C SER A 55 -12.56 8.27 1.01
N VAL A 56 -12.57 7.09 1.56
CA VAL A 56 -13.34 5.98 1.03
C VAL A 56 -14.21 5.44 2.16
N SER A 57 -15.50 5.30 1.88
CA SER A 57 -16.40 4.69 2.85
C SER A 57 -16.24 3.20 2.72
N MET A 58 -15.71 2.55 3.73
CA MET A 58 -15.41 1.15 3.66
C MET A 58 -16.24 0.35 4.64
N VAL A 59 -16.52 -0.90 4.29
CA VAL A 59 -17.24 -1.82 5.16
C VAL A 59 -16.30 -2.96 5.50
N GLY A 60 -16.43 -3.46 6.72
CA GLY A 60 -15.66 -4.61 7.14
C GLY A 60 -16.25 -5.89 6.61
N PHE A 61 -15.41 -6.82 6.24
CA PHE A 61 -15.86 -8.07 5.69
C PHE A 61 -15.08 -9.22 6.28
N GLY A 62 -15.80 -10.12 6.94
CA GLY A 62 -15.24 -11.40 7.35
C GLY A 62 -14.13 -11.35 8.38
N GLY A 63 -13.95 -10.22 9.07
CA GLY A 63 -12.83 -10.10 9.99
C GLY A 63 -11.49 -10.12 9.26
N ARG A 64 -11.50 -9.85 7.97
CA ARG A 64 -10.32 -9.97 7.12
C ARG A 64 -9.94 -8.67 6.47
N GLU A 65 -10.92 -7.86 6.08
CA GLU A 65 -10.64 -6.68 5.28
C GLU A 65 -11.68 -5.59 5.46
N TYR A 66 -11.32 -4.37 5.08
CA TYR A 66 -12.24 -3.27 4.87
C TYR A 66 -12.13 -2.91 3.39
N TYR A 67 -13.25 -2.71 2.72
CA TYR A 67 -13.22 -2.35 1.30
C TYR A 67 -14.31 -1.36 0.97
N GLY A 68 -14.10 -0.57 -0.05
CA GLY A 68 -15.07 0.40 -0.51
C GLY A 68 -14.78 0.91 -1.90
N ALA A 69 -15.81 1.41 -2.56
CA ALA A 69 -15.69 1.91 -3.92
C ALA A 69 -15.00 3.25 -3.95
N ILE A 70 -14.26 3.51 -5.01
CA ILE A 70 -13.63 4.81 -5.22
C ILE A 70 -14.37 5.55 -6.34
N PRO A 71 -14.33 6.89 -6.33
CA PRO A 71 -15.16 7.67 -7.26
C PRO A 71 -14.51 7.94 -8.61
N PHE A 72 -13.56 7.16 -9.00
CA PHE A 72 -12.92 7.30 -10.30
C PHE A 72 -12.43 5.91 -10.73
N THR A 73 -12.09 5.76 -11.98
CA THR A 73 -11.63 4.48 -12.50
C THR A 73 -10.20 4.63 -13.01
N PRO A 74 -9.25 4.01 -12.34
CA PRO A 74 -7.86 4.07 -12.78
C PRO A 74 -7.68 3.41 -14.15
N LYS A 75 -6.70 3.88 -14.89
CA LYS A 75 -6.43 3.35 -16.21
C LYS A 75 -5.37 2.27 -16.21
N ASN A 76 -4.50 2.25 -15.22
CA ASN A 76 -3.37 1.32 -15.22
C ASN A 76 -3.64 0.12 -14.34
N ALA A 77 -4.78 -0.52 -14.53
CA ALA A 77 -5.23 -1.56 -13.63
C ALA A 77 -5.17 -2.94 -14.25
N ASP A 78 -4.03 -3.31 -14.79
CA ASP A 78 -3.88 -4.60 -15.41
C ASP A 78 -3.31 -5.63 -14.44
N GLY A 79 -3.73 -6.84 -14.57
CA GLY A 79 -3.15 -7.94 -13.81
C GLY A 79 -3.82 -8.14 -12.46
N GLY A 80 -3.06 -8.52 -11.50
CA GLY A 80 -3.57 -8.80 -10.17
C GLY A 80 -3.42 -10.23 -9.77
N GLN A 81 -3.76 -10.52 -8.54
CA GLN A 81 -3.57 -11.83 -7.95
C GLN A 81 -4.78 -12.21 -7.12
N LEU A 82 -4.95 -13.50 -6.90
CA LEU A 82 -6.09 -14.01 -6.15
C LEU A 82 -5.73 -14.28 -4.69
N ARG A 83 -4.78 -13.55 -4.17
CA ARG A 83 -4.38 -13.72 -2.77
C ARG A 83 -3.81 -12.43 -2.26
N PHE A 84 -3.64 -12.33 -0.97
CA PHE A 84 -3.16 -11.14 -0.33
C PHE A 84 -2.26 -11.49 0.86
N ASP A 85 -1.51 -10.53 1.32
CA ASP A 85 -0.75 -10.63 2.57
C ASP A 85 -1.34 -9.66 3.57
N ASP A 86 -1.14 -9.93 4.87
CA ASP A 86 -1.64 -9.06 5.90
C ASP A 86 -1.01 -7.68 5.75
N GLY A 87 -1.84 -6.68 5.76
CA GLY A 87 -1.40 -5.30 5.59
C GLY A 87 -1.56 -4.77 4.18
N ASP A 88 -1.84 -5.62 3.21
CA ASP A 88 -1.93 -5.16 1.82
C ASP A 88 -3.03 -4.13 1.64
N ILE A 89 -2.70 -3.05 0.92
CA ILE A 89 -3.66 -2.08 0.40
C ILE A 89 -3.77 -2.40 -1.08
N THR A 90 -4.98 -2.72 -1.53
CA THR A 90 -5.16 -3.24 -2.88
C THR A 90 -6.26 -2.51 -3.64
N TYR A 91 -6.19 -2.62 -4.95
CA TYR A 91 -7.24 -2.15 -5.84
C TYR A 91 -7.84 -3.36 -6.57
N CYS A 92 -9.16 -3.44 -6.63
CA CYS A 92 -9.85 -4.48 -7.37
C CYS A 92 -10.56 -3.85 -8.56
N ALA A 93 -10.13 -4.21 -9.76
CA ALA A 93 -10.70 -3.62 -10.97
C ALA A 93 -12.11 -4.13 -11.24
N THR A 94 -12.44 -5.34 -10.79
CA THR A 94 -13.73 -5.93 -11.05
C THR A 94 -14.86 -5.09 -10.48
N ASN A 95 -14.69 -4.55 -9.30
CA ASN A 95 -15.73 -3.73 -8.68
C ASN A 95 -15.27 -2.33 -8.31
N ASN A 96 -14.08 -1.94 -8.76
CA ASN A 96 -13.54 -0.58 -8.58
C ASN A 96 -13.46 -0.19 -7.11
N THR A 97 -12.85 -1.06 -6.30
CA THR A 97 -12.75 -0.82 -4.87
C THR A 97 -11.30 -0.81 -4.41
N LEU A 98 -11.06 -0.07 -3.34
CA LEU A 98 -9.84 -0.22 -2.56
C LEU A 98 -10.15 -1.10 -1.36
N ALA A 99 -9.18 -1.85 -0.91
CA ALA A 99 -9.31 -2.68 0.26
C ALA A 99 -8.05 -2.64 1.09
N ILE A 100 -8.21 -2.83 2.39
CA ILE A 100 -7.10 -3.02 3.30
C ILE A 100 -7.34 -4.37 3.96
N PHE A 101 -6.40 -5.29 3.73
CA PHE A 101 -6.47 -6.61 4.33
C PHE A 101 -5.66 -6.57 5.62
N TYR A 102 -6.27 -6.91 6.73
CA TYR A 102 -5.61 -6.81 8.02
C TYR A 102 -5.45 -8.14 8.74
N ALA A 103 -6.03 -9.20 8.22
CA ALA A 103 -5.87 -10.51 8.83
C ALA A 103 -6.03 -11.58 7.79
N GLN A 104 -5.20 -12.60 7.87
CA GLN A 104 -5.35 -13.73 7.01
C GLN A 104 -5.99 -14.78 7.83
N THR A 105 -7.23 -14.97 7.70
CA THR A 105 -7.88 -16.01 8.45
C THR A 105 -7.63 -17.29 7.69
N ASP A 106 -8.56 -18.21 7.68
CA ASP A 106 -8.38 -19.46 7.02
C ASP A 106 -8.53 -19.36 5.53
N ARG A 107 -8.78 -18.20 4.98
CA ARG A 107 -9.05 -18.09 3.59
C ARG A 107 -8.22 -17.03 2.96
N PRO A 108 -6.98 -17.32 2.63
CA PRO A 108 -6.11 -16.32 1.99
C PRO A 108 -6.43 -16.14 0.52
N ASN A 109 -7.25 -17.03 -0.07
CA ASN A 109 -7.54 -16.95 -1.49
C ASN A 109 -8.77 -16.11 -1.76
N LEU A 110 -8.72 -15.34 -2.82
CA LEU A 110 -9.80 -14.44 -3.19
C LEU A 110 -10.51 -14.95 -4.43
N THR A 111 -11.73 -14.47 -4.66
CA THR A 111 -12.48 -14.80 -5.86
C THR A 111 -12.32 -13.73 -6.94
N MET A 112 -11.87 -12.54 -6.58
CA MET A 112 -11.61 -11.47 -7.52
C MET A 112 -10.17 -11.07 -7.39
N ARG A 113 -9.54 -10.74 -8.51
CA ARG A 113 -8.14 -10.36 -8.48
C ARG A 113 -7.97 -8.99 -7.87
N VAL A 114 -6.93 -8.84 -7.10
CA VAL A 114 -6.57 -7.56 -6.49
C VAL A 114 -5.15 -7.21 -6.88
N ILE A 115 -4.87 -5.93 -6.97
CA ILE A 115 -3.54 -5.45 -7.31
C ILE A 115 -3.02 -4.68 -6.10
N PRO A 116 -1.93 -5.13 -5.47
CA PRO A 116 -1.39 -4.39 -4.34
C PRO A 116 -0.87 -3.04 -4.80
N ILE A 117 -1.22 -2.00 -4.06
CA ILE A 117 -0.75 -0.65 -4.34
C ILE A 117 0.01 -0.07 -3.17
N GLY A 118 0.02 -0.75 -2.05
CA GLY A 118 0.70 -0.27 -0.86
C GLY A 118 0.54 -1.25 0.27
N ARG A 119 0.92 -0.82 1.45
CA ARG A 119 0.87 -1.67 2.61
C ARG A 119 0.80 -0.85 3.88
N VAL A 120 0.03 -1.30 4.84
CA VAL A 120 -0.01 -0.70 6.16
C VAL A 120 1.23 -1.15 6.93
N THR A 121 1.92 -0.21 7.55
CA THR A 121 3.11 -0.53 8.35
C THR A 121 2.87 -0.41 9.84
N SER A 122 1.74 0.17 10.25
CA SER A 122 1.35 0.22 11.66
C SER A 122 0.81 -1.13 12.12
N ASP A 123 0.59 -1.25 13.40
CA ASP A 123 0.04 -2.47 13.98
C ASP A 123 -1.36 -2.73 13.43
N LEU A 124 -1.55 -3.84 12.82
CA LEU A 124 -2.83 -4.19 12.19
C LEU A 124 -3.92 -4.51 13.20
N ALA A 125 -3.57 -4.71 14.46
CA ALA A 125 -4.56 -4.99 15.48
C ALA A 125 -5.59 -3.85 15.61
N ALA A 126 -5.22 -2.64 15.21
CA ALA A 126 -6.14 -1.51 15.24
C ALA A 126 -7.41 -1.79 14.43
N PHE A 127 -7.29 -2.54 13.35
CA PHE A 127 -8.44 -2.78 12.47
C PHE A 127 -9.49 -3.65 13.15
N LYS A 128 -9.12 -4.43 14.14
CA LYS A 128 -10.08 -5.28 14.83
C LYS A 128 -11.00 -4.49 15.74
N LYS A 129 -10.65 -3.23 16.00
CA LYS A 129 -11.45 -2.40 16.89
C LYS A 129 -12.38 -1.47 16.16
N PHE A 130 -12.29 -1.41 14.86
CA PHE A 130 -13.12 -0.50 14.08
C PHE A 130 -14.52 -1.10 13.89
N GLY A 131 -15.45 -0.25 13.55
CA GLY A 131 -16.84 -0.65 13.39
C GLY A 131 -17.11 -1.31 12.04
N ALA A 132 -18.37 -1.62 11.81
CA ALA A 132 -18.78 -2.28 10.58
C ALA A 132 -18.56 -1.39 9.36
N ARG A 133 -18.63 -0.07 9.53
CA ARG A 133 -18.39 0.87 8.46
C ARG A 133 -17.51 1.93 8.97
N GLU A 134 -16.51 2.30 8.17
CA GLU A 134 -15.59 3.35 8.54
C GLU A 134 -15.26 4.20 7.33
N LYS A 135 -15.04 5.48 7.56
CA LYS A 135 -14.54 6.34 6.51
C LYS A 135 -13.05 6.35 6.68
N ILE A 136 -12.33 5.89 5.69
CA ILE A 136 -10.89 5.77 5.75
C ILE A 136 -10.28 6.76 4.77
N THR A 137 -9.39 7.60 5.26
CA THR A 137 -8.78 8.65 4.44
C THR A 137 -7.30 8.36 4.27
N PHE A 138 -6.87 8.35 3.01
CA PHE A 138 -5.47 8.19 2.66
C PHE A 138 -4.91 9.55 2.30
N SER A 139 -3.79 9.93 2.89
CA SER A 139 -3.17 11.20 2.60
C SER A 139 -1.67 11.11 2.76
N PHE A 140 -0.96 12.00 2.08
CA PHE A 140 0.48 12.07 2.29
C PHE A 140 0.76 13.06 3.42
N GLU A 141 1.83 12.77 4.15
CA GLU A 141 2.22 13.69 5.16
C GLU A 141 2.82 14.89 4.53
N LYS A 142 2.65 16.05 5.11
CA LYS A 142 3.24 17.26 4.58
C LYS A 142 4.59 17.50 5.14
#